data_9bfdb6e15e8c1938d1c2492459690321
#
_entry.id   9bfdb6e15e8c1938d1c2492459690321
#
_cell.length_a   1.000
_cell.length_b   1.000
_cell.length_c   1.000
_cell.angle_alpha   90.00
_cell.angle_beta   90.00
_cell.angle_gamma   90.00
#
_symmetry.space_group_name_H-M   'P 1'
#
loop_
_entity.id
_entity.type
_entity.pdbx_description
1 polymer ?
#
loop_
_entity_poly.entity_id
_entity_poly.type
_entity_poly.pdbx_seq_one_letter_code
_entity_poly.pdbx_strand_id
1 'polypeptide(L)'
;FSHFSLILSLTTPFSPLRYAWDFSTFERRIFMGFWIFMCVTVLLIPFLMISFGGLFSRSAPKEINSAFGYRTSMSMKNADTWQFAHHYFGKIWRTLGWILIIPSVIPMLFVIGKGNDPVGNMGLIITFLQLIPLILPIFFTEKALRAHFDRNGNRIF
;
A
#
# COMPACT_ATOMS: atom_id res chain seq x y z
N PHE A 1 47.96 -42.30 -34.56
CA PHE A 1 47.90 -40.96 -33.97
C PHE A 1 46.54 -40.21 -34.22
N SER A 2 45.67 -40.76 -35.07
CA SER A 2 44.44 -40.09 -35.48
C SER A 2 43.16 -40.40 -34.60
N HIS A 3 43.22 -41.37 -33.70
CA HIS A 3 42.10 -41.79 -32.85
C HIS A 3 42.05 -41.09 -31.49
N PHE A 4 43.10 -40.38 -31.06
CA PHE A 4 43.14 -39.70 -29.78
C PHE A 4 42.50 -38.29 -29.81
N SER A 5 42.42 -37.71 -31.01
CA SER A 5 41.85 -36.36 -31.20
C SER A 5 40.30 -36.34 -31.20
N LEU A 6 39.65 -37.49 -31.45
CA LEU A 6 38.20 -37.59 -31.53
C LEU A 6 37.54 -37.83 -30.16
N ILE A 7 38.29 -38.31 -29.17
CA ILE A 7 37.77 -38.56 -27.82
C ILE A 7 37.75 -37.28 -26.99
N LEU A 8 38.60 -36.29 -27.28
CA LEU A 8 38.65 -35.02 -26.55
C LEU A 8 37.52 -34.06 -26.95
N SER A 9 36.82 -34.29 -28.07
CA SER A 9 35.69 -33.47 -28.51
C SER A 9 34.35 -33.85 -27.91
N LEU A 10 34.25 -34.99 -27.22
CA LEU A 10 33.00 -35.51 -26.65
C LEU A 10 32.84 -35.33 -25.14
N THR A 11 33.84 -34.74 -24.45
CA THR A 11 33.86 -34.67 -22.99
C THR A 11 33.72 -33.25 -22.39
N THR A 12 33.36 -32.25 -23.17
CA THR A 12 33.05 -30.91 -22.59
C THR A 12 31.63 -30.45 -22.91
N PRO A 13 30.64 -30.91 -22.15
CA PRO A 13 29.32 -30.25 -22.18
C PRO A 13 29.34 -28.94 -21.37
N PHE A 14 30.51 -28.42 -21.01
CA PHE A 14 30.65 -27.22 -20.19
C PHE A 14 30.87 -26.00 -21.10
N SER A 15 29.80 -25.51 -21.73
CA SER A 15 29.87 -24.18 -22.36
C SER A 15 29.64 -23.12 -21.30
N PRO A 16 30.63 -22.29 -20.94
CA PRO A 16 30.49 -21.22 -19.94
C PRO A 16 29.39 -20.22 -20.31
N LEU A 17 29.06 -20.16 -21.59
CA LEU A 17 27.96 -19.32 -22.09
C LEU A 17 26.58 -19.77 -21.60
N ARG A 18 26.33 -21.06 -21.42
CA ARG A 18 25.05 -21.58 -20.95
C ARG A 18 24.78 -21.19 -19.49
N TYR A 19 25.80 -21.22 -18.64
CA TYR A 19 25.70 -20.78 -17.24
C TYR A 19 25.58 -19.25 -17.10
N ALA A 20 26.25 -18.49 -17.97
CA ALA A 20 26.12 -17.03 -17.97
C ALA A 20 24.69 -16.57 -18.32
N TRP A 21 24.01 -17.26 -19.25
CA TRP A 21 22.61 -16.99 -19.58
C TRP A 21 21.65 -17.36 -18.44
N ASP A 22 21.86 -18.49 -17.78
CA ASP A 22 21.06 -18.92 -16.64
C ASP A 22 21.20 -17.99 -15.44
N PHE A 23 22.43 -17.56 -15.13
CA PHE A 23 22.69 -16.65 -14.02
C PHE A 23 22.03 -15.27 -14.25
N SER A 24 22.15 -14.70 -15.44
CA SER A 24 21.53 -13.41 -15.78
C SER A 24 20.02 -13.45 -15.80
N THR A 25 19.41 -14.58 -16.17
CA THR A 25 17.96 -14.77 -16.13
C THR A 25 17.47 -14.99 -14.70
N PHE A 26 18.25 -15.66 -13.87
CA PHE A 26 17.96 -15.86 -12.46
C PHE A 26 17.98 -14.55 -11.68
N GLU A 27 19.01 -13.71 -11.85
CA GLU A 27 19.08 -12.38 -11.23
C GLU A 27 17.90 -11.50 -11.66
N ARG A 28 17.58 -11.44 -12.96
CA ARG A 28 16.42 -10.69 -13.44
C ARG A 28 15.11 -11.13 -12.82
N ARG A 29 14.92 -12.42 -12.56
CA ARG A 29 13.72 -12.94 -11.89
C ARG A 29 13.65 -12.48 -10.43
N ILE A 30 14.77 -12.48 -9.71
CA ILE A 30 14.84 -12.00 -8.32
C ILE A 30 14.53 -10.49 -8.26
N PHE A 31 15.15 -9.68 -9.11
CA PHE A 31 14.90 -8.24 -9.18
C PHE A 31 13.42 -7.92 -9.51
N MET A 32 12.85 -8.65 -10.46
CA MET A 32 11.44 -8.48 -10.80
C MET A 32 10.52 -8.91 -9.66
N GLY A 33 10.85 -10.00 -8.96
CA GLY A 33 10.11 -10.47 -7.78
C GLY A 33 10.12 -9.43 -6.65
N PHE A 34 11.28 -8.83 -6.35
CA PHE A 34 11.40 -7.78 -5.36
C PHE A 34 10.65 -6.51 -5.76
N TRP A 35 10.71 -6.11 -7.03
CA TRP A 35 9.95 -4.97 -7.54
C TRP A 35 8.42 -5.18 -7.41
N ILE A 36 7.92 -6.39 -7.78
CA ILE A 36 6.50 -6.73 -7.61
C ILE A 36 6.11 -6.69 -6.12
N PHE A 37 6.93 -7.26 -5.24
CA PHE A 37 6.71 -7.22 -3.80
C PHE A 37 6.59 -5.78 -3.29
N MET A 38 7.50 -4.89 -3.70
CA MET A 38 7.44 -3.48 -3.32
C MET A 38 6.23 -2.75 -3.91
N CYS A 39 5.82 -3.07 -5.14
CA CYS A 39 4.57 -2.54 -5.72
C CYS A 39 3.34 -2.95 -4.90
N VAL A 40 3.25 -4.21 -4.48
CA VAL A 40 2.17 -4.68 -3.60
C VAL A 40 2.21 -3.94 -2.26
N THR A 41 3.40 -3.76 -1.68
CA THR A 41 3.58 -3.07 -0.39
C THR A 41 3.12 -1.62 -0.45
N VAL A 42 3.52 -0.85 -1.47
CA VAL A 42 3.11 0.57 -1.60
C VAL A 42 1.63 0.73 -1.95
N LEU A 43 1.00 -0.28 -2.56
CA LEU A 43 -0.44 -0.26 -2.86
C LEU A 43 -1.30 -0.72 -1.68
N LEU A 44 -0.72 -1.33 -0.65
CA LEU A 44 -1.46 -1.84 0.51
C LEU A 44 -2.19 -0.72 1.24
N ILE A 45 -1.53 0.41 1.51
CA ILE A 45 -2.13 1.57 2.21
C ILE A 45 -3.31 2.15 1.42
N PRO A 46 -3.18 2.55 0.14
CA PRO A 46 -4.31 3.00 -0.67
C PRO A 46 -5.46 1.99 -0.72
N PHE A 47 -5.16 0.71 -0.88
CA PHE A 47 -6.16 -0.34 -0.92
C PHE A 47 -6.94 -0.46 0.40
N LEU A 48 -6.26 -0.44 1.55
CA LEU A 48 -6.89 -0.44 2.86
C LEU A 48 -7.76 0.80 3.06
N MET A 49 -7.29 1.99 2.64
CA MET A 49 -8.05 3.22 2.72
C MET A 49 -9.32 3.19 1.87
N ILE A 50 -9.25 2.64 0.65
CA ILE A 50 -10.43 2.47 -0.22
C ILE A 50 -11.42 1.48 0.40
N SER A 51 -10.93 0.32 0.87
CA SER A 51 -11.75 -0.76 1.39
C SER A 51 -12.47 -0.35 2.68
N PHE A 52 -11.73 0.09 3.70
CA PHE A 52 -12.32 0.54 4.97
C PHE A 52 -13.08 1.86 4.81
N GLY A 53 -12.58 2.78 3.98
CA GLY A 53 -13.29 4.01 3.65
C GLY A 53 -14.63 3.72 2.96
N GLY A 54 -14.65 2.74 2.05
CA GLY A 54 -15.87 2.25 1.42
C GLY A 54 -16.84 1.62 2.42
N LEU A 55 -16.33 0.79 3.33
CA LEU A 55 -17.11 0.16 4.37
C LEU A 55 -17.75 1.20 5.30
N PHE A 56 -16.96 2.09 5.87
CA PHE A 56 -17.42 3.10 6.81
C PHE A 56 -18.36 4.14 6.17
N SER A 57 -18.13 4.49 4.91
CA SER A 57 -19.01 5.45 4.21
C SER A 57 -20.38 4.88 3.84
N ARG A 58 -20.53 3.53 3.80
CA ARG A 58 -21.79 2.87 3.43
C ARG A 58 -22.48 2.22 4.63
N SER A 59 -21.71 1.63 5.52
CA SER A 59 -22.19 0.77 6.60
C SER A 59 -21.34 0.99 7.85
N ALA A 60 -21.53 2.14 8.51
CA ALA A 60 -20.89 2.37 9.80
C ALA A 60 -21.37 1.33 10.83
N PRO A 61 -20.56 0.92 11.80
CA PRO A 61 -21.00 0.04 12.86
C PRO A 61 -22.20 0.61 13.59
N LYS A 62 -23.27 -0.19 13.78
CA LYS A 62 -24.54 0.30 14.35
C LYS A 62 -24.39 0.68 15.82
N GLU A 63 -23.54 -0.02 16.56
CA GLU A 63 -23.30 0.18 17.98
C GLU A 63 -21.91 0.73 18.23
N ILE A 64 -21.80 1.58 19.24
CA ILE A 64 -20.51 2.07 19.74
C ILE A 64 -19.79 0.88 20.37
N ASN A 65 -18.63 0.54 19.83
CA ASN A 65 -17.84 -0.58 20.33
C ASN A 65 -16.38 -0.17 20.54
N SER A 66 -15.68 -0.94 21.38
CA SER A 66 -14.29 -0.69 21.74
C SER A 66 -13.26 -1.37 20.82
N ALA A 67 -13.71 -2.17 19.84
CA ALA A 67 -12.81 -2.99 19.04
C ALA A 67 -12.55 -2.43 17.64
N PHE A 68 -13.56 -1.84 16.97
CA PHE A 68 -13.50 -1.52 15.55
C PHE A 68 -14.17 -0.19 15.22
N GLY A 69 -13.52 0.63 14.38
CA GLY A 69 -14.07 1.87 13.86
C GLY A 69 -13.26 3.13 14.20
N TYR A 70 -13.80 4.29 13.82
CA TYR A 70 -13.23 5.58 14.15
C TYR A 70 -13.55 5.94 15.60
N ARG A 71 -12.54 5.90 16.47
CA ARG A 71 -12.70 5.94 17.93
C ARG A 71 -11.94 7.10 18.53
N THR A 72 -12.68 8.18 18.76
CA THR A 72 -12.23 9.35 19.52
C THR A 72 -13.21 9.64 20.63
N SER A 73 -12.80 10.44 21.61
CA SER A 73 -13.67 10.83 22.71
C SER A 73 -14.95 11.55 22.23
N MET A 74 -14.87 12.23 21.08
CA MET A 74 -16.03 12.93 20.51
C MET A 74 -16.93 11.98 19.72
N SER A 75 -16.34 11.08 18.92
CA SER A 75 -17.13 10.14 18.11
C SER A 75 -17.88 9.10 18.93
N MET A 76 -17.42 8.78 20.13
CA MET A 76 -17.98 7.75 21.00
C MET A 76 -19.03 8.28 22.00
N LYS A 77 -19.48 9.52 21.89
CA LYS A 77 -20.43 10.10 22.85
C LYS A 77 -21.85 9.55 22.74
N ASN A 78 -22.34 9.41 21.54
CA ASN A 78 -23.66 8.83 21.26
C ASN A 78 -23.71 8.23 19.84
N ALA A 79 -24.84 7.62 19.51
CA ALA A 79 -25.03 6.97 18.21
C ALA A 79 -24.93 7.98 17.03
N ASP A 80 -25.38 9.20 17.21
CA ASP A 80 -25.33 10.24 16.15
C ASP A 80 -23.89 10.66 15.84
N THR A 81 -23.09 10.96 16.86
CA THR A 81 -21.65 11.31 16.70
C THR A 81 -20.88 10.14 16.13
N TRP A 82 -21.20 8.91 16.52
CA TRP A 82 -20.59 7.69 16.03
C TRP A 82 -20.85 7.48 14.52
N GLN A 83 -22.11 7.54 14.11
CA GLN A 83 -22.50 7.36 12.71
C GLN A 83 -21.93 8.48 11.82
N PHE A 84 -22.04 9.74 12.27
CA PHE A 84 -21.47 10.88 11.56
C PHE A 84 -19.96 10.73 11.33
N ALA A 85 -19.23 10.41 12.40
CA ALA A 85 -17.77 10.26 12.34
C ALA A 85 -17.35 9.20 11.32
N HIS A 86 -17.97 8.02 11.36
CA HIS A 86 -17.65 6.93 10.44
C HIS A 86 -17.97 7.29 8.98
N HIS A 87 -19.14 7.87 8.71
CA HIS A 87 -19.51 8.28 7.36
C HIS A 87 -18.57 9.36 6.81
N TYR A 88 -18.26 10.37 7.62
CA TYR A 88 -17.40 11.48 7.21
C TYR A 88 -15.96 11.02 6.98
N PHE A 89 -15.38 10.32 7.94
CA PHE A 89 -14.05 9.73 7.85
C PHE A 89 -13.92 8.76 6.67
N GLY A 90 -14.90 7.88 6.51
CA GLY A 90 -14.93 6.89 5.45
C GLY A 90 -14.97 7.53 4.05
N LYS A 91 -15.71 8.60 3.85
CA LYS A 91 -15.74 9.34 2.59
C LYS A 91 -14.35 9.91 2.25
N ILE A 92 -13.70 10.57 3.22
CA ILE A 92 -12.36 11.15 3.00
C ILE A 92 -11.35 10.06 2.73
N TRP A 93 -11.32 8.99 3.52
CA TRP A 93 -10.39 7.87 3.35
C TRP A 93 -10.54 7.23 1.97
N ARG A 94 -11.76 6.94 1.57
CA ARG A 94 -12.02 6.36 0.24
C ARG A 94 -11.51 7.27 -0.88
N THR A 95 -11.79 8.57 -0.80
CA THR A 95 -11.36 9.54 -1.82
C THR A 95 -9.84 9.65 -1.87
N LEU A 96 -9.18 9.81 -0.72
CA LEU A 96 -7.72 9.88 -0.64
C LEU A 96 -7.06 8.59 -1.10
N GLY A 97 -7.64 7.43 -0.76
CA GLY A 97 -7.14 6.13 -1.21
C GLY A 97 -7.09 6.03 -2.74
N TRP A 98 -8.14 6.47 -3.45
CA TRP A 98 -8.13 6.51 -4.90
C TRP A 98 -7.10 7.48 -5.47
N ILE A 99 -6.96 8.67 -4.89
CA ILE A 99 -5.97 9.67 -5.30
C ILE A 99 -4.55 9.14 -5.13
N LEU A 100 -4.29 8.36 -4.06
CA LEU A 100 -2.96 7.84 -3.75
C LEU A 100 -2.47 6.74 -4.70
N ILE A 101 -3.33 6.08 -5.44
CA ILE A 101 -2.92 5.03 -6.39
C ILE A 101 -1.92 5.57 -7.41
N ILE A 102 -2.21 6.72 -8.01
CA ILE A 102 -1.36 7.31 -9.06
C ILE A 102 0.05 7.62 -8.55
N PRO A 103 0.23 8.42 -7.47
CA PRO A 103 1.56 8.73 -6.95
C PRO A 103 2.27 7.54 -6.31
N SER A 104 1.57 6.42 -6.05
CA SER A 104 2.19 5.19 -5.60
C SER A 104 2.76 4.37 -6.76
N VAL A 105 2.03 4.28 -7.88
CA VAL A 105 2.42 3.44 -9.03
C VAL A 105 3.47 4.12 -9.90
N ILE A 106 3.28 5.40 -10.24
CA ILE A 106 4.13 6.09 -11.21
C ILE A 106 5.62 6.07 -10.81
N PRO A 107 6.02 6.44 -9.58
CA PRO A 107 7.43 6.39 -9.20
C PRO A 107 8.03 4.98 -9.24
N MET A 108 7.23 3.95 -8.92
CA MET A 108 7.67 2.55 -8.99
C MET A 108 7.97 2.10 -10.43
N LEU A 109 7.28 2.65 -11.43
CA LEU A 109 7.58 2.37 -12.84
C LEU A 109 8.95 2.94 -13.27
N PHE A 110 9.38 4.07 -12.71
CA PHE A 110 10.67 4.67 -13.03
C PHE A 110 11.87 3.90 -12.46
N VAL A 111 11.67 3.01 -11.49
CA VAL A 111 12.73 2.20 -10.88
C VAL A 111 12.71 0.75 -11.35
N ILE A 112 11.86 0.39 -12.30
CA ILE A 112 11.80 -0.95 -12.86
C ILE A 112 13.17 -1.32 -13.48
N GLY A 113 13.71 -2.46 -13.12
CA GLY A 113 14.99 -2.95 -13.66
C GLY A 113 16.25 -2.23 -13.13
N LYS A 114 16.13 -1.28 -12.19
CA LYS A 114 17.28 -0.53 -11.64
C LYS A 114 17.99 -1.21 -10.46
N GLY A 115 17.58 -2.42 -10.10
CA GLY A 115 18.13 -3.17 -8.95
C GLY A 115 17.34 -2.95 -7.67
N ASN A 116 17.74 -3.66 -6.59
CA ASN A 116 16.98 -3.69 -5.34
C ASN A 116 17.04 -2.38 -4.56
N ASP A 117 18.20 -1.72 -4.51
CA ASP A 117 18.38 -0.51 -3.70
C ASP A 117 17.51 0.66 -4.19
N PRO A 118 17.48 1.03 -5.48
CA PRO A 118 16.57 2.07 -5.97
C PRO A 118 15.10 1.70 -5.77
N VAL A 119 14.73 0.42 -5.97
CA VAL A 119 13.36 -0.07 -5.76
C VAL A 119 12.97 0.03 -4.29
N GLY A 120 13.82 -0.43 -3.38
CA GLY A 120 13.61 -0.38 -1.94
C GLY A 120 13.50 1.05 -1.42
N ASN A 121 14.44 1.93 -1.80
CA ASN A 121 14.43 3.34 -1.41
C ASN A 121 13.16 4.06 -1.91
N MET A 122 12.78 3.85 -3.17
CA MET A 122 11.57 4.45 -3.73
C MET A 122 10.33 3.99 -2.97
N GLY A 123 10.22 2.68 -2.70
CA GLY A 123 9.11 2.12 -1.93
C GLY A 123 9.02 2.68 -0.51
N LEU A 124 10.15 2.84 0.17
CA LEU A 124 10.21 3.46 1.50
C LEU A 124 9.72 4.91 1.46
N ILE A 125 10.23 5.72 0.53
CA ILE A 125 9.83 7.13 0.37
C ILE A 125 8.32 7.22 0.15
N ILE A 126 7.77 6.43 -0.77
CA ILE A 126 6.33 6.41 -1.05
C ILE A 126 5.54 6.04 0.22
N THR A 127 5.95 4.98 0.92
CA THR A 127 5.26 4.51 2.13
C THR A 127 5.26 5.58 3.22
N PHE A 128 6.39 6.25 3.48
CA PHE A 128 6.46 7.34 4.45
C PHE A 128 5.56 8.54 4.06
N LEU A 129 5.55 8.92 2.79
CA LEU A 129 4.68 9.99 2.30
C LEU A 129 3.19 9.64 2.44
N GLN A 130 2.82 8.38 2.30
CA GLN A 130 1.44 7.89 2.46
C GLN A 130 0.93 7.97 3.91
N LEU A 131 1.81 8.02 4.92
CA LEU A 131 1.40 8.20 6.32
C LEU A 131 0.68 9.54 6.54
N ILE A 132 1.02 10.57 5.77
CA ILE A 132 0.37 11.88 5.87
C ILE A 132 -1.13 11.77 5.52
N PRO A 133 -1.53 11.36 4.30
CA PRO A 133 -2.94 11.22 3.96
C PRO A 133 -3.67 10.10 4.71
N LEU A 134 -2.95 9.14 5.31
CA LEU A 134 -3.53 8.13 6.18
C LEU A 134 -4.05 8.75 7.49
N ILE A 135 -3.30 9.68 8.09
CA ILE A 135 -3.60 10.29 9.39
C ILE A 135 -4.44 11.56 9.25
N LEU A 136 -4.24 12.33 8.20
CA LEU A 136 -4.87 13.63 7.97
C LEU A 136 -6.41 13.64 8.13
N PRO A 137 -7.16 12.63 7.69
CA PRO A 137 -8.62 12.57 7.87
C PRO A 137 -9.10 12.61 9.31
N ILE A 138 -8.26 12.21 10.28
CA ILE A 138 -8.58 12.29 11.70
C ILE A 138 -8.82 13.74 12.10
N PHE A 139 -7.95 14.65 11.70
CA PHE A 139 -8.07 16.09 12.01
C PHE A 139 -9.32 16.70 11.37
N PHE A 140 -9.60 16.36 10.12
CA PHE A 140 -10.80 16.84 9.43
C PHE A 140 -12.08 16.32 10.07
N THR A 141 -12.10 15.07 10.47
CA THR A 141 -13.27 14.45 11.11
C THR A 141 -13.51 15.03 12.49
N GLU A 142 -12.48 15.24 13.31
CA GLU A 142 -12.61 15.91 14.61
C GLU A 142 -13.09 17.35 14.47
N LYS A 143 -12.58 18.09 13.50
CA LYS A 143 -13.06 19.44 13.20
C LYS A 143 -14.53 19.45 12.79
N ALA A 144 -14.93 18.51 11.92
CA ALA A 144 -16.33 18.38 11.49
C ALA A 144 -17.26 17.98 12.64
N LEU A 145 -16.85 17.05 13.51
CA LEU A 145 -17.60 16.67 14.70
C LEU A 145 -17.85 17.87 15.61
N ARG A 146 -16.81 18.64 15.92
CA ARG A 146 -16.93 19.85 16.78
C ARG A 146 -17.72 20.98 16.15
N ALA A 147 -17.87 21.00 14.83
CA ALA A 147 -18.70 21.98 14.13
C ALA A 147 -20.18 21.61 14.13
N HIS A 148 -20.53 20.33 14.23
CA HIS A 148 -21.92 19.85 14.14
C HIS A 148 -22.51 19.38 15.47
N PHE A 149 -21.66 19.14 16.47
CA PHE A 149 -22.10 18.63 17.77
C PHE A 149 -21.48 19.42 18.93
N ASP A 150 -22.26 19.61 19.97
CA ASP A 150 -21.81 20.21 21.23
C ASP A 150 -20.89 19.28 22.02
N ARG A 151 -20.40 19.76 23.18
CA ARG A 151 -19.53 18.93 24.06
C ARG A 151 -20.26 17.71 24.62
N ASN A 152 -21.56 17.65 24.61
CA ASN A 152 -22.37 16.54 25.10
C ASN A 152 -22.76 15.56 23.97
N GLY A 153 -22.46 15.91 22.71
CA GLY A 153 -22.78 15.12 21.53
C GLY A 153 -24.16 15.41 20.94
N ASN A 154 -24.83 16.47 21.36
CA ASN A 154 -26.08 16.90 20.77
C ASN A 154 -25.79 17.70 19.50
N ARG A 155 -26.65 17.58 18.49
CA ARG A 155 -26.54 18.38 17.26
C ARG A 155 -26.76 19.84 17.55
N ILE A 156 -25.91 20.70 17.00
CA ILE A 156 -26.00 22.15 17.13
C ILE A 156 -27.00 22.73 16.10
N PHE A 157 -27.18 22.00 14.96
CA PHE A 157 -28.09 22.37 13.86
C PHE A 157 -28.85 21.14 13.36
#